data_9220f238c3a2c1dfa4fb25e8ae18c051
#
_entry.id   9220f238c3a2c1dfa4fb25e8ae18c051
#
_cell.length_a   1.000
_cell.length_b   1.000
_cell.length_c   1.000
_cell.angle_alpha   90.00
_cell.angle_beta   90.00
_cell.angle_gamma   90.00
#
_symmetry.space_group_name_H-M   'P 1'
#
loop_
_entity.id
_entity.type
_entity.pdbx_description
1 polymer ?
#
loop_
_entity_poly.entity_id
_entity_poly.type
_entity_poly.pdbx_seq_one_letter_code
_entity_poly.pdbx_strand_id
1 'polypeptide(L)' 'MSETTTPILDEPLIDERSKVESWRLHILIEAGYPLSLAERLAVSEADLHIACEMLASGCKPETAAEILL' A
#
# COMPACT_ATOMS: atom_id res chain seq x y z
N MET A 1 2.10 32.88 -13.62
CA MET A 1 1.83 32.56 -13.19
C MET A 1 1.77 32.02 -12.61
N SER A 2 1.91 31.91 -12.54
CA SER A 2 1.67 31.36 -11.84
C SER A 2 1.46 30.80 -11.33
N GLU A 3 1.33 30.67 -11.44
CA GLU A 3 0.93 30.16 -10.81
C GLU A 3 0.83 29.35 -10.53
N THR A 4 0.98 29.17 -10.86
CA THR A 4 0.82 28.40 -10.46
C THR A 4 1.04 27.83 -9.88
N THR A 5 1.09 27.74 -9.80
CA THR A 5 1.27 27.09 -9.12
C THR A 5 0.91 26.66 -8.44
N THR A 6 0.66 26.66 -8.39
CA THR A 6 0.23 26.28 -7.67
C THR A 6 -0.18 25.55 -7.19
N PRO A 7 -0.56 25.49 -7.27
CA PRO A 7 -1.37 24.67 -6.56
C PRO A 7 -0.76 23.57 -6.03
N ILE A 8 -0.10 23.35 -6.47
CA ILE A 8 0.69 22.59 -5.95
C ILE A 8 0.72 22.60 -4.56
N LEU A 9 0.14 23.48 -4.09
CA LEU A 9 0.10 23.68 -2.80
C LEU A 9 -0.33 22.55 -2.05
N ASP A 10 -1.10 21.76 -2.59
CA ASP A 10 -1.60 20.67 -1.89
C ASP A 10 -0.55 19.65 -1.76
N GLU A 11 0.43 19.75 -2.55
CA GLU A 11 1.46 18.80 -2.51
C GLU A 11 2.13 18.66 -1.21
N PRO A 12 2.37 19.69 -0.50
CA PRO A 12 3.09 19.56 0.76
C PRO A 12 2.41 18.66 1.74
N LEU A 13 1.17 18.40 1.55
CA LEU A 13 0.47 17.55 2.48
C LEU A 13 0.72 16.08 2.23
N ILE A 14 1.34 15.77 1.11
CA ILE A 14 1.61 14.38 0.77
C ILE A 14 3.10 14.19 0.68
N ASP A 15 3.69 13.54 1.67
CA ASP A 15 5.13 13.34 1.64
C ASP A 15 5.44 12.02 0.97
N GLU A 16 6.70 11.71 0.87
CA GLU A 16 7.14 10.51 0.19
C GLU A 16 6.59 9.26 0.84
N ARG A 17 6.53 9.24 2.15
CA ARG A 17 6.05 8.08 2.85
C ARG A 17 4.58 7.83 2.52
N SER A 18 3.78 8.88 2.48
CA SER A 18 2.36 8.72 2.15
C SER A 18 2.18 8.17 0.75
N LYS A 19 3.01 8.61 -0.18
CA LYS A 19 2.91 8.13 -1.54
C LYS A 19 3.27 6.66 -1.63
N VAL A 20 4.30 6.25 -0.91
CA VAL A 20 4.73 4.86 -0.92
C VAL A 20 3.65 3.99 -0.29
N GLU A 21 3.07 4.43 0.83
CA GLU A 21 2.04 3.66 1.48
C GLU A 21 0.81 3.53 0.59
N SER A 22 0.44 4.60 -0.11
CA SER A 22 -0.70 4.53 -1.02
C SER A 22 -0.44 3.55 -2.16
N TRP A 23 0.76 3.56 -2.69
CA TRP A 23 1.12 2.66 -3.76
C TRP A 23 1.09 1.21 -3.28
N ARG A 24 1.63 0.96 -2.09
CA ARG A 24 1.64 -0.38 -1.54
C ARG A 24 0.21 -0.85 -1.27
N LEU A 25 -0.63 0.03 -0.76
CA LEU A 25 -2.01 -0.31 -0.51
C LEU A 25 -2.71 -0.75 -1.80
N HIS A 26 -2.50 0.01 -2.86
CA HIS A 26 -3.11 -0.29 -4.14
C HIS A 26 -2.66 -1.66 -4.65
N ILE A 27 -1.37 -1.95 -4.56
CA ILE A 27 -0.84 -3.22 -5.02
C ILE A 27 -1.44 -4.38 -4.21
N LEU A 28 -1.55 -4.20 -2.90
CA LEU A 28 -2.07 -5.25 -2.04
C LEU A 28 -3.55 -5.51 -2.30
N ILE A 29 -4.32 -4.46 -2.54
CA ILE A 29 -5.73 -4.64 -2.85
C ILE A 29 -5.89 -5.38 -4.17
N GLU A 30 -5.08 -5.04 -5.16
CA GLU A 30 -5.16 -5.71 -6.44
C GLU A 30 -4.71 -7.16 -6.36
N ALA A 31 -3.84 -7.47 -5.40
CA ALA A 31 -3.41 -8.85 -5.21
C ALA A 31 -4.49 -9.70 -4.57
N GLY A 32 -5.46 -9.08 -3.90
CA GLY A 32 -6.55 -9.84 -3.31
C GLY A 32 -6.77 -9.62 -1.82
N TYR A 33 -6.00 -8.74 -1.20
CA TYR A 33 -6.19 -8.48 0.23
C TYR A 33 -7.41 -7.58 0.45
N PRO A 34 -8.22 -7.87 1.48
CA PRO A 34 -9.30 -6.94 1.83
C PRO A 34 -8.69 -5.64 2.34
N LEU A 35 -9.46 -4.57 2.27
CA LEU A 35 -8.97 -3.25 2.61
C LEU A 35 -8.31 -3.18 3.98
N SER A 36 -8.94 -3.76 4.99
CA SER A 36 -8.39 -3.67 6.33
C SER A 36 -7.01 -4.32 6.45
N LEU A 37 -6.84 -5.48 5.82
CA LEU A 37 -5.55 -6.16 5.86
C LEU A 37 -4.53 -5.43 4.98
N ALA A 38 -4.98 -4.92 3.84
CA ALA A 38 -4.10 -4.19 2.95
C ALA A 38 -3.55 -2.94 3.64
N GLU A 39 -4.38 -2.26 4.40
CA GLU A 39 -3.94 -1.08 5.11
C GLU A 39 -2.88 -1.42 6.15
N ARG A 40 -3.08 -2.49 6.89
CA ARG A 40 -2.12 -2.90 7.90
C ARG A 40 -0.79 -3.31 7.26
N LEU A 41 -0.87 -4.03 6.16
CA LEU A 41 0.35 -4.45 5.47
C LEU A 41 1.07 -3.28 4.83
N ALA A 42 0.32 -2.30 4.33
CA ALA A 42 0.91 -1.17 3.66
C ALA A 42 1.75 -0.32 4.60
N VAL A 43 1.32 -0.20 5.86
CA VAL A 43 2.09 0.59 6.82
C VAL A 43 3.13 -0.23 7.56
N SER A 44 3.13 -1.54 7.39
CA SER A 44 4.12 -2.39 8.03
C SER A 44 5.34 -2.48 7.15
N GLU A 45 6.36 -3.19 7.62
CA GLU A 45 7.56 -3.38 6.82
C GLU A 45 7.52 -4.71 6.08
N ALA A 46 6.34 -5.28 5.94
CA ALA A 46 6.20 -6.55 5.25
C ALA A 46 6.67 -6.42 3.80
N ASP A 47 7.27 -7.49 3.30
CA ASP A 47 7.75 -7.50 1.93
C ASP A 47 6.58 -7.60 0.98
N LEU A 48 6.40 -6.57 0.16
CA LEU A 48 5.29 -6.51 -0.77
C LEU A 48 5.30 -7.65 -1.76
N HIS A 49 6.49 -8.00 -2.25
CA HIS A 49 6.63 -9.07 -3.22
C HIS A 49 6.17 -10.39 -2.62
N ILE A 50 6.59 -10.68 -1.39
CA ILE A 50 6.21 -11.91 -0.73
C ILE A 50 4.71 -11.91 -0.45
N ALA A 51 4.17 -10.76 -0.04
CA ALA A 51 2.75 -10.66 0.24
C ALA A 51 1.93 -11.03 -1.00
N CYS A 52 2.35 -10.54 -2.15
CA CYS A 52 1.63 -10.84 -3.38
C CYS A 52 1.84 -12.29 -3.79
N GLU A 53 3.05 -12.81 -3.63
CA GLU A 53 3.32 -14.18 -4.02
C GLU A 53 2.53 -15.19 -3.18
N MET A 54 2.32 -14.90 -1.92
CA MET A 54 1.58 -15.81 -1.07
C MET A 54 0.17 -16.00 -1.58
N LEU A 55 -0.49 -14.92 -1.99
CA LEU A 55 -1.84 -15.03 -2.52
C LEU A 55 -1.83 -15.72 -3.89
N ALA A 56 -0.82 -15.44 -4.68
CA ALA A 56 -0.71 -16.07 -6.00
C ALA A 56 -0.52 -17.57 -5.85
N SER A 57 0.06 -18.02 -4.72
CA SER A 57 0.26 -19.43 -4.47
C SER A 57 -0.95 -20.09 -3.84
N GLY A 58 -2.02 -19.34 -3.60
CA GLY A 58 -3.23 -19.93 -3.04
C GLY A 58 -3.42 -19.69 -1.55
N CYS A 59 -2.54 -18.92 -0.93
CA CYS A 59 -2.67 -18.63 0.48
C CYS A 59 -3.82 -17.66 0.71
N LYS A 60 -4.57 -17.87 1.79
CA LYS A 60 -5.65 -16.96 2.09
C LYS A 60 -5.10 -15.63 2.60
N PRO A 61 -5.77 -14.52 2.29
CA PRO A 61 -5.28 -13.21 2.73
C PRO A 61 -5.10 -13.13 4.23
N GLU A 62 -6.03 -13.66 4.99
CA GLU A 62 -5.93 -13.61 6.44
C GLU A 62 -4.70 -14.36 6.94
N THR A 63 -4.47 -15.53 6.37
CA THR A 63 -3.32 -16.34 6.78
C THR A 63 -2.02 -15.66 6.39
N ALA A 64 -1.98 -15.11 5.18
CA ALA A 64 -0.78 -14.42 4.73
C ALA A 64 -0.49 -13.22 5.62
N ALA A 65 -1.50 -12.46 5.98
CA ALA A 65 -1.32 -11.31 6.83
C ALA A 65 -0.80 -11.72 8.21
N GLU A 66 -1.30 -12.83 8.75
CA GLU A 66 -0.82 -13.31 10.04
C GLU A 66 0.66 -13.65 10.00
N ILE A 67 1.10 -14.24 8.91
CA ILE A 67 2.50 -14.62 8.78
C ILE A 67 3.37 -13.39 8.62
N LEU A 68 2.90 -12.41 7.86
CA LEU A 68 3.68 -11.22 7.56
C LEU A 68 3.66 -10.18 8.67
N LEU A 69 2.63 -10.13 9.44
CA LEU A 69 2.51 -9.18 10.54
C LEU A 69 2.91 -9.84 11.84
#